data_d751acb5587fb6335f1df0b0e83531b0
#
_entry.id   d751acb5587fb6335f1df0b0e83531b0
#
_cell.length_a   1.000
_cell.length_b   1.000
_cell.length_c   1.000
_cell.angle_alpha   90.00
_cell.angle_beta   90.00
_cell.angle_gamma   90.00
#
_symmetry.space_group_name_H-M   'P 1'
#
loop_
_entity.id
_entity.type
_entity.pdbx_description
1 polymer ?
#
loop_
_entity_poly.entity_id
_entity_poly.type
_entity_poly.pdbx_seq_one_letter_code
_entity_poly.pdbx_strand_id
1 'polypeptide(L)'
;MKRRIIGLLATFLLLLCSVAMAAGADFELNRIEADGFGLPPDSVVSEAQARLMARRAAISDAQRNLAEQIAGVQVDSETTVQNLQVSSDIVKSRVSALLKGAKVISESYEDGACHVVMALPLYGVNNSLASAVLPRTTRRESFPATILPEPDEPLYTPTEPEPTTIPTTSTITNRQSGTYTGVIVDCTGLGLRTAMSPVIKTTAGEPIYGYKNLDSKKVIKNGMAGYASSYSGNVSRAGSNPLIVKAVGVDHYFNPVVNVADAKIILEENGYTHFLDNCAVVFIR
;
A
#
# COMPACT_ATOMS: atom_id res chain seq x y z
N MET A 1 -8.16 48.92 20.65
CA MET A 1 -8.87 47.65 20.84
C MET A 1 -9.22 46.94 19.53
N LYS A 2 -9.66 47.58 18.45
CA LYS A 2 -10.06 46.90 17.17
C LYS A 2 -8.93 46.13 16.46
N ARG A 3 -7.66 46.55 16.54
CA ARG A 3 -6.52 45.89 15.88
C ARG A 3 -6.09 44.59 16.54
N ARG A 4 -6.35 44.40 17.85
CA ARG A 4 -6.03 43.12 18.59
C ARG A 4 -7.05 42.01 18.37
N ILE A 5 -8.29 42.38 18.05
CA ILE A 5 -9.38 41.44 17.78
C ILE A 5 -9.20 40.79 16.39
N ILE A 6 -8.71 41.57 15.40
CA ILE A 6 -8.45 41.06 14.04
C ILE A 6 -7.28 40.05 14.04
N GLY A 7 -6.25 40.25 14.87
CA GLY A 7 -5.15 39.34 15.01
C GLY A 7 -5.55 38.01 15.63
N LEU A 8 -6.49 38.01 16.60
CA LEU A 8 -6.98 36.79 17.26
C LEU A 8 -7.93 35.98 16.34
N LEU A 9 -8.69 36.62 15.47
CA LEU A 9 -9.54 35.95 14.49
C LEU A 9 -8.72 35.28 13.38
N ALA A 10 -7.61 35.91 12.96
CA ALA A 10 -6.74 35.36 11.93
C ALA A 10 -5.93 34.15 12.44
N THR A 11 -5.54 34.11 13.70
CA THR A 11 -4.86 32.96 14.34
C THR A 11 -5.82 31.80 14.61
N PHE A 12 -7.08 32.06 14.86
CA PHE A 12 -8.09 31.01 15.03
C PHE A 12 -8.50 30.36 13.69
N LEU A 13 -8.46 31.11 12.58
CA LEU A 13 -8.74 30.57 11.24
C LEU A 13 -7.61 29.68 10.69
N LEU A 14 -6.38 29.83 11.18
CA LEU A 14 -5.23 29.01 10.79
C LEU A 14 -5.15 27.66 11.54
N LEU A 15 -5.94 27.48 12.60
CA LEU A 15 -5.98 26.21 13.36
C LEU A 15 -7.05 25.21 12.85
N LEU A 16 -7.87 25.63 11.90
CA LEU A 16 -8.84 24.78 11.18
C LEU A 16 -8.28 24.23 9.87
N CYS A 17 -6.96 24.04 9.77
CA CYS A 17 -6.40 23.14 8.78
C CYS A 17 -6.72 21.71 9.25
N SER A 18 -7.98 21.31 9.07
CA SER A 18 -8.37 19.90 9.08
C SER A 18 -7.44 19.22 8.09
N VAL A 19 -6.53 18.41 8.62
CA VAL A 19 -5.79 17.43 7.84
C VAL A 19 -6.87 16.61 7.16
N ALA A 20 -7.16 16.92 5.90
CA ALA A 20 -7.89 16.01 5.05
C ALA A 20 -7.02 14.76 4.99
N MET A 21 -7.26 13.83 5.90
CA MET A 21 -6.69 12.49 5.84
C MET A 21 -7.06 11.99 4.45
N ALA A 22 -6.07 11.77 3.61
CA ALA A 22 -6.29 11.19 2.31
C ALA A 22 -7.02 9.87 2.53
N ALA A 23 -8.34 9.89 2.30
CA ALA A 23 -9.17 8.71 2.39
C ALA A 23 -8.62 7.69 1.39
N GLY A 24 -8.09 6.58 1.88
CA GLY A 24 -7.44 5.59 1.04
C GLY A 24 -6.91 4.40 1.84
N ALA A 25 -6.38 3.43 1.12
CA ALA A 25 -5.71 2.28 1.72
C ALA A 25 -4.36 2.71 2.30
N ASP A 26 -4.21 2.55 3.61
CA ASP A 26 -2.95 2.79 4.30
C ASP A 26 -2.16 1.49 4.41
N PHE A 27 -1.16 1.36 3.55
CA PHE A 27 -0.28 0.19 3.51
C PHE A 27 0.74 0.16 4.65
N GLU A 28 1.04 1.31 5.27
CA GLU A 28 1.93 1.39 6.43
C GLU A 28 1.22 0.91 7.70
N LEU A 29 -0.04 1.31 7.87
CA LEU A 29 -0.88 0.91 9.00
C LEU A 29 -1.68 -0.38 8.74
N ASN A 30 -1.56 -0.98 7.55
CA ASN A 30 -2.26 -2.20 7.16
C ASN A 30 -3.79 -2.10 7.28
N ARG A 31 -4.38 -0.97 6.91
CA ARG A 31 -5.82 -0.76 7.03
C ARG A 31 -6.38 0.18 5.98
N ILE A 32 -7.69 0.07 5.76
CA ILE A 32 -8.50 1.02 5.01
C ILE A 32 -9.50 1.61 5.99
N GLU A 33 -9.62 2.93 6.01
CA GLU A 33 -10.55 3.64 6.88
C GLU A 33 -11.48 4.51 6.06
N ALA A 34 -12.72 4.64 6.50
CA ALA A 34 -13.67 5.57 5.91
C ALA A 34 -14.54 6.21 6.99
N ASP A 35 -14.76 7.50 6.81
CA ASP A 35 -15.68 8.30 7.59
C ASP A 35 -17.11 8.13 7.10
N GLY A 36 -18.06 8.28 8.01
CA GLY A 36 -19.47 8.35 7.69
C GLY A 36 -20.21 9.27 8.63
N PHE A 37 -21.16 10.01 8.09
CA PHE A 37 -21.96 10.96 8.80
C PHE A 37 -23.44 10.58 8.71
N GLY A 38 -24.19 10.86 9.79
CA GLY A 38 -25.61 10.58 9.84
C GLY A 38 -26.36 11.56 10.71
N LEU A 39 -27.49 12.01 10.19
CA LEU A 39 -28.45 12.84 10.91
C LEU A 39 -29.69 12.02 11.27
N PRO A 40 -30.37 12.31 12.38
CA PRO A 40 -31.67 11.74 12.66
C PRO A 40 -32.70 12.33 11.68
N PRO A 41 -33.76 11.61 11.33
CA PRO A 41 -34.88 12.18 10.57
C PRO A 41 -35.67 13.16 11.46
N ASP A 42 -36.35 14.11 10.83
CA ASP A 42 -37.15 15.15 11.53
C ASP A 42 -38.31 14.58 12.37
N SER A 43 -38.72 13.35 12.09
CA SER A 43 -39.90 12.71 12.70
C SER A 43 -39.59 11.84 13.92
N VAL A 44 -38.46 12.09 14.63
CA VAL A 44 -38.11 11.29 15.81
C VAL A 44 -38.91 11.66 17.05
N VAL A 45 -39.28 10.64 17.84
CA VAL A 45 -40.13 10.76 19.02
C VAL A 45 -39.31 11.00 20.31
N SER A 46 -38.05 10.56 20.34
CA SER A 46 -37.16 10.70 21.49
C SER A 46 -35.70 10.92 21.09
N GLU A 47 -34.92 11.54 21.99
CA GLU A 47 -33.50 11.75 21.80
C GLU A 47 -32.74 10.43 21.63
N ALA A 48 -33.09 9.39 22.34
CA ALA A 48 -32.49 8.07 22.22
C ALA A 48 -32.73 7.46 20.82
N GLN A 49 -33.95 7.65 20.29
CA GLN A 49 -34.30 7.23 18.94
C GLN A 49 -33.50 8.05 17.92
N ALA A 50 -33.40 9.35 18.09
CA ALA A 50 -32.61 10.25 17.23
C ALA A 50 -31.17 9.77 17.12
N ARG A 51 -30.50 9.52 18.25
CA ARG A 51 -29.12 9.03 18.31
C ARG A 51 -28.94 7.69 17.61
N LEU A 52 -29.83 6.72 17.84
CA LEU A 52 -29.77 5.41 17.19
C LEU A 52 -29.94 5.50 15.66
N MET A 53 -30.83 6.38 15.20
CA MET A 53 -31.07 6.57 13.76
C MET A 53 -29.90 7.31 13.08
N ALA A 54 -29.37 8.37 13.73
CA ALA A 54 -28.18 9.07 13.27
C ALA A 54 -26.98 8.10 13.18
N ARG A 55 -26.77 7.26 14.18
CA ARG A 55 -25.73 6.24 14.18
C ARG A 55 -25.87 5.24 13.02
N ARG A 56 -27.07 4.75 12.76
CA ARG A 56 -27.32 3.81 11.64
C ARG A 56 -27.04 4.48 10.29
N ALA A 57 -27.46 5.72 10.13
CA ALA A 57 -27.19 6.51 8.92
C ALA A 57 -25.67 6.69 8.72
N ALA A 58 -24.93 7.09 9.77
CA ALA A 58 -23.49 7.24 9.74
C ALA A 58 -22.76 5.94 9.37
N ILE A 59 -23.14 4.80 9.96
CA ILE A 59 -22.57 3.49 9.60
C ILE A 59 -22.85 3.13 8.14
N SER A 60 -24.06 3.39 7.65
CA SER A 60 -24.39 3.13 6.25
C SER A 60 -23.58 3.99 5.29
N ASP A 61 -23.38 5.26 5.65
CA ASP A 61 -22.55 6.19 4.89
C ASP A 61 -21.07 5.77 4.89
N ALA A 62 -20.50 5.45 6.05
CA ALA A 62 -19.14 4.94 6.18
C ALA A 62 -18.93 3.63 5.37
N GLN A 63 -19.90 2.72 5.37
CA GLN A 63 -19.82 1.48 4.57
C GLN A 63 -19.78 1.76 3.08
N ARG A 64 -20.55 2.75 2.58
CA ARG A 64 -20.51 3.16 1.18
C ARG A 64 -19.16 3.75 0.82
N ASN A 65 -18.66 4.68 1.63
CA ASN A 65 -17.37 5.31 1.44
C ASN A 65 -16.22 4.28 1.49
N LEU A 66 -16.29 3.32 2.41
CA LEU A 66 -15.33 2.23 2.51
C LEU A 66 -15.36 1.32 1.26
N ALA A 67 -16.56 1.06 0.70
CA ALA A 67 -16.70 0.27 -0.52
C ALA A 67 -16.06 0.96 -1.72
N GLU A 68 -16.21 2.29 -1.84
CA GLU A 68 -15.60 3.10 -2.90
C GLU A 68 -14.07 3.07 -2.78
N GLN A 69 -13.53 3.25 -1.57
CA GLN A 69 -12.08 3.18 -1.34
C GLN A 69 -11.51 1.79 -1.68
N ILE A 70 -12.18 0.72 -1.23
CA ILE A 70 -11.78 -0.66 -1.53
C ILE A 70 -11.78 -0.93 -3.04
N ALA A 71 -12.78 -0.44 -3.77
CA ALA A 71 -12.86 -0.60 -5.21
C ALA A 71 -11.63 -0.01 -5.94
N GLY A 72 -11.10 1.11 -5.44
CA GLY A 72 -9.91 1.78 -5.98
C GLY A 72 -8.57 1.16 -5.58
N VAL A 73 -8.54 0.18 -4.66
CA VAL A 73 -7.26 -0.44 -4.26
C VAL A 73 -6.64 -1.18 -5.42
N GLN A 74 -5.37 -0.89 -5.69
CA GLN A 74 -4.60 -1.58 -6.71
C GLN A 74 -4.14 -2.95 -6.19
N VAL A 75 -4.49 -4.01 -6.92
CA VAL A 75 -4.07 -5.38 -6.59
C VAL A 75 -2.70 -5.66 -7.17
N ASP A 76 -2.52 -5.42 -8.46
CA ASP A 76 -1.24 -5.48 -9.18
C ASP A 76 -1.11 -4.28 -10.14
N SER A 77 -0.14 -4.26 -11.04
CA SER A 77 0.08 -3.13 -11.97
C SER A 77 -1.06 -2.89 -12.97
N GLU A 78 -1.96 -3.85 -13.16
CA GLU A 78 -3.00 -3.81 -14.20
C GLU A 78 -4.40 -3.90 -13.62
N THR A 79 -4.55 -4.42 -12.40
CA THR A 79 -5.84 -4.84 -11.85
C THR A 79 -6.17 -4.14 -10.54
N THR A 80 -7.35 -3.54 -10.47
CA THR A 80 -7.95 -3.02 -9.23
C THR A 80 -8.91 -4.03 -8.62
N VAL A 81 -9.28 -3.82 -7.36
CA VAL A 81 -10.34 -4.61 -6.70
C VAL A 81 -11.66 -4.50 -7.46
N GLN A 82 -11.99 -3.33 -8.02
CA GLN A 82 -13.18 -3.14 -8.84
C GLN A 82 -13.18 -4.07 -10.05
N ASN A 83 -12.06 -4.16 -10.77
CA ASN A 83 -11.94 -5.05 -11.92
C ASN A 83 -12.12 -6.52 -11.53
N LEU A 84 -11.58 -6.93 -10.38
CA LEU A 84 -11.78 -8.29 -9.87
C LEU A 84 -13.23 -8.56 -9.47
N GLN A 85 -13.95 -7.58 -8.92
CA GLN A 85 -15.38 -7.74 -8.59
C GLN A 85 -16.26 -7.84 -9.84
N VAL A 86 -15.87 -7.18 -10.93
CA VAL A 86 -16.58 -7.27 -12.22
C VAL A 86 -16.33 -8.63 -12.87
N SER A 87 -15.10 -9.15 -12.79
CA SER A 87 -14.70 -10.40 -13.44
C SER A 87 -15.02 -11.67 -12.63
N SER A 88 -15.37 -11.55 -11.32
CA SER A 88 -15.56 -12.68 -10.43
C SER A 88 -16.65 -12.45 -9.38
N ASP A 89 -17.76 -13.16 -9.51
CA ASP A 89 -18.86 -13.15 -8.52
C ASP A 89 -18.39 -13.65 -7.13
N ILE A 90 -17.39 -14.52 -7.08
CA ILE A 90 -16.82 -15.02 -5.84
C ILE A 90 -16.11 -13.88 -5.11
N VAL A 91 -15.27 -13.10 -5.81
CA VAL A 91 -14.58 -11.92 -5.23
C VAL A 91 -15.61 -10.89 -4.79
N LYS A 92 -16.60 -10.58 -5.64
CA LYS A 92 -17.69 -9.66 -5.32
C LYS A 92 -18.43 -10.07 -4.04
N SER A 93 -18.77 -11.34 -3.90
CA SER A 93 -19.44 -11.88 -2.70
C SER A 93 -18.55 -11.76 -1.46
N ARG A 94 -17.26 -12.09 -1.56
CA ARG A 94 -16.31 -12.00 -0.45
C ARG A 94 -16.08 -10.55 0.01
N VAL A 95 -15.92 -9.61 -0.93
CA VAL A 95 -15.77 -8.17 -0.62
C VAL A 95 -17.04 -7.64 0.04
N SER A 96 -18.23 -8.03 -0.45
CA SER A 96 -19.50 -7.64 0.17
C SER A 96 -19.65 -8.17 1.60
N ALA A 97 -19.23 -9.41 1.86
CA ALA A 97 -19.23 -9.98 3.21
C ALA A 97 -18.22 -9.25 4.13
N LEU A 98 -17.07 -8.89 3.58
CA LEU A 98 -16.03 -8.16 4.28
C LEU A 98 -16.51 -6.77 4.71
N LEU A 99 -17.16 -6.02 3.82
CA LEU A 99 -17.77 -4.72 4.11
C LEU A 99 -18.81 -4.77 5.23
N LYS A 100 -19.67 -5.81 5.22
CA LYS A 100 -20.65 -6.02 6.30
C LYS A 100 -19.99 -6.31 7.65
N GLY A 101 -18.79 -6.86 7.64
CA GLY A 101 -17.98 -7.17 8.83
C GLY A 101 -17.01 -6.07 9.26
N ALA A 102 -16.98 -4.91 8.57
CA ALA A 102 -16.15 -3.78 8.91
C ALA A 102 -16.50 -3.24 10.31
N LYS A 103 -15.49 -2.78 11.05
CA LYS A 103 -15.66 -2.35 12.45
C LYS A 103 -15.68 -0.85 12.57
N VAL A 104 -16.55 -0.32 13.40
CA VAL A 104 -16.47 1.06 13.87
C VAL A 104 -15.31 1.15 14.84
N ILE A 105 -14.36 2.03 14.58
CA ILE A 105 -13.16 2.27 15.39
C ILE A 105 -13.22 3.60 16.13
N SER A 106 -14.07 4.53 15.69
CA SER A 106 -14.34 5.80 16.34
C SER A 106 -15.80 6.19 16.13
N GLU A 107 -16.38 6.85 17.15
CA GLU A 107 -17.75 7.35 17.11
C GLU A 107 -17.83 8.64 17.92
N SER A 108 -18.44 9.68 17.37
CA SER A 108 -18.71 10.95 18.06
C SER A 108 -20.06 11.52 17.67
N TYR A 109 -20.57 12.42 18.52
CA TYR A 109 -21.83 13.13 18.31
C TYR A 109 -21.59 14.63 18.49
N GLU A 110 -22.04 15.42 17.54
CA GLU A 110 -21.99 16.88 17.58
C GLU A 110 -23.27 17.44 16.93
N ASP A 111 -23.94 18.34 17.61
CA ASP A 111 -25.18 18.98 17.14
C ASP A 111 -26.27 18.01 16.63
N GLY A 112 -26.37 16.84 17.26
CA GLY A 112 -27.32 15.79 16.87
C GLY A 112 -26.86 14.91 15.72
N ALA A 113 -25.79 15.26 15.01
CA ALA A 113 -25.15 14.45 14.01
C ALA A 113 -24.27 13.36 14.66
N CYS A 114 -24.25 12.18 14.07
CA CYS A 114 -23.30 11.11 14.40
C CYS A 114 -22.20 11.08 13.33
N HIS A 115 -20.95 11.06 13.79
CA HIS A 115 -19.79 10.76 12.95
C HIS A 115 -19.19 9.44 13.39
N VAL A 116 -18.93 8.54 12.45
CA VAL A 116 -18.24 7.27 12.68
C VAL A 116 -17.04 7.13 11.75
N VAL A 117 -16.01 6.47 12.24
CA VAL A 117 -14.90 5.97 11.40
C VAL A 117 -14.97 4.45 11.39
N MET A 118 -15.06 3.86 10.22
CA MET A 118 -15.02 2.41 10.05
C MET A 118 -13.68 1.98 9.45
N ALA A 119 -13.18 0.81 9.88
CA ALA A 119 -11.92 0.28 9.40
C ALA A 119 -12.01 -1.18 9.01
N LEU A 120 -11.09 -1.56 8.09
CA LEU A 120 -10.95 -2.89 7.55
C LEU A 120 -9.46 -3.17 7.27
N PRO A 121 -8.91 -4.34 7.70
CA PRO A 121 -7.52 -4.64 7.46
C PRO A 121 -7.24 -4.97 5.98
N LEU A 122 -6.11 -4.47 5.46
CA LEU A 122 -5.62 -4.82 4.11
C LEU A 122 -5.16 -6.28 4.06
N TYR A 123 -4.34 -6.70 5.01
CA TYR A 123 -3.77 -8.05 5.12
C TYR A 123 -4.18 -8.72 6.41
N GLY A 124 -4.31 -10.03 6.37
CA GLY A 124 -4.71 -10.87 7.50
C GLY A 124 -5.31 -12.18 6.99
N VAL A 125 -5.21 -13.24 7.79
CA VAL A 125 -5.67 -14.61 7.41
C VAL A 125 -7.17 -14.64 7.14
N ASN A 126 -7.93 -13.89 7.94
CA ASN A 126 -9.39 -13.80 7.85
C ASN A 126 -9.83 -12.33 7.89
N ASN A 127 -10.98 -12.05 7.30
CA ASN A 127 -11.62 -10.72 7.36
C ASN A 127 -10.69 -9.57 6.91
N SER A 128 -9.85 -9.82 5.89
CA SER A 128 -8.98 -8.82 5.28
C SER A 128 -9.24 -8.71 3.78
N LEU A 129 -8.90 -7.57 3.17
CA LEU A 129 -9.02 -7.40 1.73
C LEU A 129 -8.20 -8.45 0.98
N ALA A 130 -6.97 -8.70 1.40
CA ALA A 130 -6.11 -9.73 0.81
C ALA A 130 -6.76 -11.12 0.82
N SER A 131 -7.44 -11.48 1.92
CA SER A 131 -8.14 -12.78 2.00
C SER A 131 -9.33 -12.91 1.06
N ALA A 132 -9.92 -11.78 0.65
CA ALA A 132 -11.06 -11.72 -0.26
C ALA A 132 -10.64 -11.71 -1.74
N VAL A 133 -9.53 -11.02 -2.08
CA VAL A 133 -9.16 -10.72 -3.48
C VAL A 133 -7.96 -11.52 -3.99
N LEU A 134 -6.98 -11.86 -3.14
CA LEU A 134 -5.80 -12.57 -3.60
C LEU A 134 -6.08 -14.06 -3.81
N PRO A 135 -5.59 -14.65 -4.92
CA PRO A 135 -5.78 -16.08 -5.19
C PRO A 135 -4.99 -16.91 -4.19
N ARG A 136 -5.57 -18.03 -3.77
CA ARG A 136 -4.86 -19.03 -2.95
C ARG A 136 -4.24 -20.07 -3.88
N THR A 137 -2.95 -19.93 -4.18
CA THR A 137 -2.23 -20.88 -5.00
C THR A 137 -1.46 -21.87 -4.12
N THR A 138 -1.43 -23.14 -4.55
CA THR A 138 -0.59 -24.16 -3.93
C THR A 138 0.75 -24.34 -4.64
N ARG A 139 0.84 -23.84 -5.87
CA ARG A 139 2.05 -23.92 -6.70
C ARG A 139 2.82 -22.62 -6.58
N ARG A 140 4.07 -22.72 -6.20
CA ARG A 140 5.05 -21.64 -6.12
C ARG A 140 6.12 -21.85 -7.18
N GLU A 141 6.48 -20.79 -7.88
CA GLU A 141 7.63 -20.80 -8.80
C GLU A 141 8.92 -20.46 -8.03
N SER A 142 10.02 -21.06 -8.42
CA SER A 142 11.33 -20.68 -7.88
C SER A 142 11.69 -19.27 -8.30
N PHE A 143 12.49 -18.57 -7.48
CA PHE A 143 13.12 -17.34 -7.91
C PHE A 143 14.07 -17.61 -9.09
N PRO A 144 14.30 -16.63 -10.01
CA PRO A 144 15.24 -16.81 -11.09
C PRO A 144 16.64 -17.18 -10.57
N ALA A 145 17.22 -18.25 -11.12
CA ALA A 145 18.57 -18.68 -10.77
C ALA A 145 19.64 -17.92 -11.56
N THR A 146 19.29 -17.43 -12.74
CA THR A 146 20.18 -16.70 -13.64
C THR A 146 19.43 -15.49 -14.19
N ILE A 147 20.09 -14.33 -14.15
CA ILE A 147 19.62 -13.13 -14.82
C ILE A 147 20.42 -12.98 -16.10
N LEU A 148 19.73 -12.88 -17.24
CA LEU A 148 20.37 -12.63 -18.52
C LEU A 148 21.12 -11.29 -18.50
N PRO A 149 22.27 -11.17 -19.18
CA PRO A 149 22.94 -9.88 -19.34
C PRO A 149 22.01 -8.90 -20.04
N GLU A 150 22.16 -7.62 -19.70
CA GLU A 150 21.43 -6.54 -20.36
C GLU A 150 21.72 -6.58 -21.87
N PRO A 151 20.72 -6.50 -22.76
CA PRO A 151 20.96 -6.34 -24.19
C PRO A 151 21.76 -5.06 -24.42
N ASP A 152 22.71 -5.07 -25.35
CA ASP A 152 23.59 -3.93 -25.68
C ASP A 152 22.85 -2.69 -26.23
N GLU A 153 21.53 -2.76 -26.43
CA GLU A 153 20.68 -1.63 -26.80
C GLU A 153 19.57 -1.39 -25.77
N PRO A 154 19.37 -0.13 -25.30
CA PRO A 154 18.28 0.18 -24.38
C PRO A 154 16.92 0.04 -25.09
N LEU A 155 16.09 -0.87 -24.62
CA LEU A 155 14.70 -1.05 -25.06
C LEU A 155 13.78 0.13 -24.66
N TYR A 156 14.34 1.14 -24.00
CA TYR A 156 13.65 2.33 -23.53
C TYR A 156 14.23 3.56 -24.19
N THR A 157 13.54 4.16 -25.16
CA THR A 157 13.79 5.50 -25.68
C THR A 157 13.07 6.52 -24.81
N PRO A 158 13.77 7.24 -23.92
CA PRO A 158 13.17 8.40 -23.27
C PRO A 158 13.09 9.53 -24.30
N THR A 159 11.94 10.20 -24.37
CA THR A 159 11.86 11.53 -24.98
C THR A 159 12.74 12.45 -24.16
N GLU A 160 13.79 12.98 -24.79
CA GLU A 160 14.89 13.76 -24.23
C GLU A 160 14.44 14.95 -23.38
N PRO A 161 15.06 15.16 -22.21
CA PRO A 161 15.93 16.31 -22.03
C PRO A 161 17.34 15.91 -21.54
N GLU A 162 18.31 16.64 -22.05
CA GLU A 162 19.77 16.68 -21.91
C GLU A 162 20.54 15.82 -20.90
N PRO A 163 21.81 15.46 -21.21
CA PRO A 163 22.55 14.41 -20.51
C PRO A 163 23.06 14.87 -19.15
N THR A 164 22.35 14.49 -18.10
CA THR A 164 22.96 14.42 -16.78
C THR A 164 23.65 13.07 -16.66
N THR A 165 24.96 13.07 -16.57
CA THR A 165 25.80 11.90 -16.32
C THR A 165 25.21 11.05 -15.19
N ILE A 166 24.66 9.88 -15.54
CA ILE A 166 24.21 8.87 -14.60
C ILE A 166 25.46 8.29 -13.94
N PRO A 167 25.61 8.36 -12.63
CA PRO A 167 26.69 7.63 -11.96
C PRO A 167 26.34 6.14 -11.99
N THR A 168 26.93 5.43 -12.91
CA THR A 168 26.98 3.97 -12.96
C THR A 168 27.90 3.47 -11.86
N THR A 169 27.46 3.50 -10.60
CA THR A 169 28.20 2.86 -9.53
C THR A 169 27.24 2.48 -8.42
N SER A 170 26.93 1.18 -8.35
CA SER A 170 26.33 0.57 -7.17
C SER A 170 27.24 0.79 -5.99
N THR A 171 26.87 1.69 -5.07
CA THR A 171 27.66 1.99 -3.88
C THR A 171 27.42 0.92 -2.81
N ILE A 172 27.65 -0.35 -3.13
CA ILE A 172 27.72 -1.41 -2.12
C ILE A 172 29.20 -1.62 -1.77
N THR A 173 29.76 -0.67 -1.02
CA THR A 173 31.08 -0.79 -0.42
C THR A 173 30.94 -1.51 0.91
N ASN A 174 31.59 -2.66 1.07
CA ASN A 174 31.59 -3.60 2.22
C ASN A 174 30.41 -4.62 2.24
N ARG A 175 30.35 -5.45 1.21
CA ARG A 175 29.41 -6.55 1.14
C ARG A 175 29.83 -7.70 2.08
N GLN A 176 29.03 -7.96 3.11
CA GLN A 176 29.13 -9.15 3.95
C GLN A 176 28.04 -10.14 3.52
N SER A 177 28.37 -11.05 2.59
CA SER A 177 27.42 -12.02 2.02
C SER A 177 26.80 -12.92 3.10
N GLY A 178 25.49 -13.21 2.93
CA GLY A 178 24.76 -14.14 3.80
C GLY A 178 24.31 -13.58 5.13
N THR A 179 24.32 -12.24 5.32
CA THR A 179 23.91 -11.62 6.58
C THR A 179 22.69 -10.73 6.46
N TYR A 180 22.20 -10.46 5.25
CA TYR A 180 21.08 -9.56 5.05
C TYR A 180 19.75 -10.15 5.50
N THR A 181 18.99 -9.37 6.24
CA THR A 181 17.69 -9.78 6.82
C THR A 181 16.50 -9.45 5.94
N GLY A 182 16.70 -8.63 4.92
CA GLY A 182 15.67 -8.18 3.99
C GLY A 182 16.25 -7.25 2.93
N VAL A 183 15.41 -6.68 2.11
CA VAL A 183 15.78 -5.69 1.09
C VAL A 183 14.94 -4.44 1.22
N ILE A 184 15.60 -3.28 1.11
CA ILE A 184 14.96 -1.98 0.93
C ILE A 184 15.26 -1.52 -0.49
N VAL A 185 14.22 -1.28 -1.28
CA VAL A 185 14.34 -0.71 -2.62
C VAL A 185 13.92 0.76 -2.54
N ASP A 186 14.89 1.65 -2.75
CA ASP A 186 14.66 3.09 -2.72
C ASP A 186 14.13 3.57 -4.07
N CYS A 187 12.86 3.96 -4.08
CA CYS A 187 12.16 4.52 -5.23
C CYS A 187 11.87 6.02 -5.04
N THR A 188 12.58 6.71 -4.13
CA THR A 188 12.38 8.13 -3.84
C THR A 188 12.46 8.96 -5.13
N GLY A 189 11.45 9.80 -5.36
CA GLY A 189 11.36 10.67 -6.54
C GLY A 189 10.91 9.98 -7.83
N LEU A 190 10.68 8.66 -7.84
CA LEU A 190 10.27 7.91 -9.04
C LEU A 190 8.74 7.77 -9.17
N GLY A 191 7.96 8.30 -8.23
CA GLY A 191 6.50 8.27 -8.29
C GLY A 191 5.88 6.90 -8.05
N LEU A 192 6.54 6.02 -7.30
CA LEU A 192 6.02 4.69 -6.95
C LEU A 192 4.70 4.82 -6.18
N ARG A 193 3.67 4.12 -6.65
CA ARG A 193 2.37 3.96 -6.00
C ARG A 193 2.27 2.61 -5.30
N THR A 194 1.35 2.49 -4.36
CA THR A 194 1.14 1.27 -3.59
C THR A 194 0.24 0.28 -4.32
N ALA A 195 0.62 -1.01 -4.32
CA ALA A 195 -0.19 -2.12 -4.79
C ALA A 195 -0.08 -3.29 -3.81
N MET A 196 -1.06 -4.21 -3.84
CA MET A 196 -1.08 -5.38 -2.96
C MET A 196 -0.07 -6.44 -3.38
N SER A 197 0.21 -6.56 -4.68
CA SER A 197 1.16 -7.52 -5.24
C SER A 197 2.12 -6.88 -6.26
N PRO A 198 3.03 -6.01 -5.79
CA PRO A 198 4.04 -5.39 -6.64
C PRO A 198 5.07 -6.41 -7.13
N VAL A 199 5.72 -6.11 -8.26
CA VAL A 199 6.78 -6.93 -8.85
C VAL A 199 8.06 -6.12 -8.90
N ILE A 200 9.19 -6.69 -8.44
CA ILE A 200 10.51 -6.10 -8.71
C ILE A 200 11.00 -6.64 -10.05
N LYS A 201 11.34 -5.75 -10.98
CA LYS A 201 11.86 -6.08 -12.31
C LYS A 201 13.29 -5.59 -12.49
N THR A 202 14.00 -6.19 -13.45
CA THR A 202 15.27 -5.68 -13.94
C THR A 202 15.06 -4.63 -15.03
N THR A 203 16.11 -3.90 -15.40
CA THR A 203 16.12 -3.04 -16.61
C THR A 203 15.87 -3.82 -17.89
N ALA A 204 16.14 -5.13 -17.91
CA ALA A 204 15.78 -6.03 -19.01
C ALA A 204 14.30 -6.46 -19.00
N GLY A 205 13.49 -5.98 -18.04
CA GLY A 205 12.08 -6.32 -17.91
C GLY A 205 11.81 -7.65 -17.18
N GLU A 206 12.85 -8.37 -16.75
CA GLU A 206 12.69 -9.66 -16.09
C GLU A 206 12.20 -9.50 -14.64
N PRO A 207 11.14 -10.22 -14.21
CA PRO A 207 10.68 -10.20 -12.83
C PRO A 207 11.59 -11.04 -11.94
N ILE A 208 12.13 -10.44 -10.87
CA ILE A 208 12.96 -11.12 -9.87
C ILE A 208 12.22 -11.42 -8.57
N TYR A 209 11.10 -10.74 -8.33
CA TYR A 209 10.25 -10.89 -7.15
C TYR A 209 8.80 -10.63 -7.53
N GLY A 210 7.89 -11.52 -7.20
CA GLY A 210 6.47 -11.38 -7.51
C GLY A 210 5.61 -12.40 -6.77
N TYR A 211 4.29 -12.24 -6.84
CA TYR A 211 3.32 -13.11 -6.16
C TYR A 211 3.52 -14.61 -6.45
N LYS A 212 3.85 -14.96 -7.69
CA LYS A 212 4.07 -16.35 -8.12
C LYS A 212 5.24 -17.06 -7.41
N ASN A 213 6.20 -16.30 -6.89
CA ASN A 213 7.36 -16.82 -6.19
C ASN A 213 7.09 -17.08 -4.69
N LEU A 214 5.95 -16.67 -4.16
CA LEU A 214 5.68 -16.59 -2.74
C LEU A 214 4.60 -17.59 -2.28
N ASP A 215 4.65 -17.92 -0.99
CA ASP A 215 3.56 -18.63 -0.35
C ASP A 215 2.33 -17.70 -0.21
N SER A 216 1.25 -18.04 -0.90
CA SER A 216 0.01 -17.26 -0.89
C SER A 216 -0.56 -17.03 0.52
N LYS A 217 -0.37 -17.99 1.45
CA LYS A 217 -0.81 -17.83 2.85
C LYS A 217 0.01 -16.77 3.57
N LYS A 218 1.33 -16.70 3.33
CA LYS A 218 2.20 -15.65 3.88
C LYS A 218 1.81 -14.28 3.31
N VAL A 219 1.60 -14.20 1.99
CA VAL A 219 1.21 -12.95 1.33
C VAL A 219 -0.14 -12.46 1.84
N ILE A 220 -1.15 -13.32 1.92
CA ILE A 220 -2.47 -12.95 2.45
C ILE A 220 -2.36 -12.45 3.89
N LYS A 221 -1.52 -13.07 4.70
CA LYS A 221 -1.35 -12.72 6.12
C LYS A 221 -0.60 -11.41 6.32
N ASN A 222 0.50 -11.19 5.60
CA ASN A 222 1.49 -10.16 5.90
C ASN A 222 1.68 -9.12 4.76
N GLY A 223 1.16 -9.37 3.55
CA GLY A 223 1.50 -8.64 2.34
C GLY A 223 2.84 -9.06 1.75
N MET A 224 3.10 -8.68 0.51
CA MET A 224 4.36 -8.96 -0.19
C MET A 224 5.46 -7.99 0.20
N ALA A 225 5.15 -6.71 0.32
CA ALA A 225 6.09 -5.66 0.64
C ALA A 225 5.49 -4.67 1.64
N GLY A 226 6.35 -3.99 2.37
CA GLY A 226 6.04 -2.77 3.11
C GLY A 226 6.29 -1.54 2.25
N TYR A 227 5.64 -0.44 2.59
CA TYR A 227 5.88 0.87 1.99
C TYR A 227 6.22 1.85 3.09
N ALA A 228 7.18 2.72 2.85
CA ALA A 228 7.55 3.78 3.79
C ALA A 228 7.87 5.07 3.01
N SER A 229 7.65 6.21 3.62
CA SER A 229 7.95 7.53 3.03
C SER A 229 9.42 7.92 3.18
N SER A 230 10.17 7.22 4.04
CA SER A 230 11.59 7.46 4.29
C SER A 230 12.24 6.28 5.02
N TYR A 231 13.57 6.29 5.12
CA TYR A 231 14.35 5.30 5.90
C TYR A 231 14.07 5.37 7.42
N SER A 232 13.56 6.50 7.93
CA SER A 232 13.12 6.64 9.31
C SER A 232 11.67 6.19 9.54
N GLY A 233 10.95 5.83 8.48
CA GLY A 233 9.59 5.31 8.54
C GLY A 233 9.54 3.83 8.95
N ASN A 234 8.41 3.18 8.69
CA ASN A 234 8.22 1.77 9.06
C ASN A 234 8.95 0.82 8.09
N VAL A 235 10.25 0.68 8.29
CA VAL A 235 11.12 -0.24 7.52
C VAL A 235 11.41 -1.55 8.28
N SER A 236 10.78 -1.78 9.43
CA SER A 236 11.03 -2.92 10.31
C SER A 236 10.85 -4.29 9.65
N ARG A 237 10.02 -4.35 8.60
CA ARG A 237 9.82 -5.56 7.80
C ARG A 237 11.11 -6.08 7.15
N ALA A 238 12.04 -5.20 6.76
CA ALA A 238 13.32 -5.57 6.18
C ALA A 238 14.34 -6.07 7.21
N GLY A 239 13.98 -6.07 8.50
CA GLY A 239 14.83 -6.53 9.60
C GLY A 239 15.90 -5.54 10.01
N SER A 240 16.90 -6.04 10.75
CA SER A 240 17.93 -5.20 11.37
C SER A 240 19.15 -4.92 10.48
N ASN A 241 19.35 -5.70 9.43
CA ASN A 241 20.43 -5.55 8.46
C ASN A 241 19.92 -5.68 7.03
N PRO A 242 19.17 -4.70 6.49
CA PRO A 242 18.64 -4.77 5.14
C PRO A 242 19.69 -4.49 4.08
N LEU A 243 19.60 -5.21 2.96
CA LEU A 243 20.27 -4.82 1.73
C LEU A 243 19.54 -3.58 1.16
N ILE A 244 20.27 -2.50 0.92
CA ILE A 244 19.69 -1.28 0.36
C ILE A 244 20.08 -1.18 -1.11
N VAL A 245 19.05 -1.05 -1.97
CA VAL A 245 19.19 -0.94 -3.41
C VAL A 245 18.40 0.25 -3.91
N LYS A 246 18.98 1.02 -4.84
CA LYS A 246 18.28 2.14 -5.47
C LYS A 246 17.58 1.67 -6.75
N ALA A 247 16.28 1.93 -6.87
CA ALA A 247 15.56 1.71 -8.11
C ALA A 247 16.04 2.72 -9.17
N VAL A 248 16.12 2.27 -10.42
CA VAL A 248 16.45 3.09 -11.59
C VAL A 248 15.20 3.60 -12.31
N GLY A 249 14.03 3.04 -11.99
CA GLY A 249 12.74 3.42 -12.55
C GLY A 249 11.59 2.71 -11.86
N VAL A 250 10.39 2.98 -12.33
CA VAL A 250 9.14 2.33 -11.88
C VAL A 250 8.31 1.98 -13.11
N ASP A 251 8.00 0.70 -13.27
CA ASP A 251 7.16 0.20 -14.34
C ASP A 251 5.68 0.26 -13.93
N HIS A 252 4.81 0.79 -14.83
CA HIS A 252 3.37 0.96 -14.61
C HIS A 252 3.01 1.62 -13.25
N TYR A 253 3.87 2.49 -12.71
CA TYR A 253 3.73 3.19 -11.42
C TYR A 253 3.76 2.30 -10.17
N PHE A 254 3.80 0.96 -10.28
CA PHE A 254 3.65 0.05 -9.14
C PHE A 254 4.82 -0.92 -8.98
N ASN A 255 5.64 -1.11 -10.01
CA ASN A 255 6.69 -2.12 -10.03
C ASN A 255 8.06 -1.45 -10.03
N PRO A 256 8.84 -1.53 -8.95
CA PRO A 256 10.20 -1.04 -8.92
C PRO A 256 11.08 -1.74 -9.96
N VAL A 257 11.92 -0.96 -10.64
CA VAL A 257 12.91 -1.46 -11.60
C VAL A 257 14.30 -1.22 -11.03
N VAL A 258 15.09 -2.29 -10.93
CA VAL A 258 16.48 -2.25 -10.48
C VAL A 258 17.42 -2.63 -11.62
N ASN A 259 18.69 -2.21 -11.56
CA ASN A 259 19.65 -2.66 -12.54
C ASN A 259 19.96 -4.16 -12.40
N VAL A 260 20.50 -4.77 -13.44
CA VAL A 260 20.81 -6.20 -13.49
C VAL A 260 21.84 -6.62 -12.44
N ALA A 261 22.80 -5.75 -12.13
CA ALA A 261 23.83 -6.03 -11.12
C ALA A 261 23.23 -6.11 -9.70
N ASP A 262 22.37 -5.15 -9.35
CA ASP A 262 21.68 -5.14 -8.05
C ASP A 262 20.70 -6.30 -7.95
N ALA A 263 20.01 -6.64 -9.04
CA ALA A 263 19.11 -7.79 -9.09
C ALA A 263 19.85 -9.12 -8.82
N LYS A 264 21.06 -9.31 -9.40
CA LYS A 264 21.92 -10.46 -9.09
C LYS A 264 22.26 -10.53 -7.61
N ILE A 265 22.66 -9.40 -7.01
CA ILE A 265 22.98 -9.33 -5.58
C ILE A 265 21.78 -9.71 -4.72
N ILE A 266 20.58 -9.16 -5.03
CA ILE A 266 19.35 -9.50 -4.31
C ILE A 266 19.08 -11.01 -4.34
N LEU A 267 19.19 -11.63 -5.51
CA LEU A 267 18.92 -13.06 -5.67
C LEU A 267 19.98 -13.95 -5.02
N GLU A 268 21.27 -13.59 -5.13
CA GLU A 268 22.35 -14.29 -4.47
C GLU A 268 22.19 -14.27 -2.94
N GLU A 269 21.93 -13.09 -2.36
CA GLU A 269 21.74 -12.93 -0.92
C GLU A 269 20.48 -13.64 -0.43
N ASN A 270 19.39 -13.63 -1.24
CA ASN A 270 18.21 -14.43 -0.95
C ASN A 270 18.51 -15.94 -0.92
N GLY A 271 19.45 -16.41 -1.71
CA GLY A 271 19.92 -17.82 -1.68
C GLY A 271 20.47 -18.24 -0.33
N TYR A 272 21.05 -17.33 0.44
CA TYR A 272 21.59 -17.60 1.79
C TYR A 272 20.54 -17.43 2.89
N THR A 273 19.73 -16.37 2.82
CA THR A 273 18.91 -15.92 3.97
C THR A 273 17.41 -16.04 3.76
N HIS A 274 16.96 -16.32 2.53
CA HIS A 274 15.55 -16.49 2.17
C HIS A 274 14.65 -15.30 2.54
N PHE A 275 15.18 -14.09 2.54
CA PHE A 275 14.43 -12.90 2.93
C PHE A 275 13.29 -12.56 1.95
N LEU A 276 13.44 -12.82 0.64
CA LEU A 276 12.35 -12.67 -0.32
C LEU A 276 11.22 -13.67 -0.05
N ASP A 277 11.57 -14.94 0.27
CA ASP A 277 10.61 -15.98 0.66
C ASP A 277 9.79 -15.60 1.89
N ASN A 278 10.36 -14.75 2.75
CA ASN A 278 9.74 -14.24 3.96
C ASN A 278 9.02 -12.91 3.75
N CYS A 279 8.96 -12.39 2.52
CA CYS A 279 8.39 -11.08 2.20
C CYS A 279 9.06 -9.93 2.97
N ALA A 280 10.36 -10.07 3.29
CA ALA A 280 11.13 -9.05 3.99
C ALA A 280 11.61 -7.95 3.02
N VAL A 281 10.65 -7.33 2.33
CA VAL A 281 10.83 -6.32 1.30
C VAL A 281 10.16 -5.04 1.71
N VAL A 282 10.84 -3.91 1.57
CA VAL A 282 10.29 -2.57 1.81
C VAL A 282 10.62 -1.66 0.62
N PHE A 283 9.67 -0.86 0.19
CA PHE A 283 9.84 0.18 -0.79
C PHE A 283 9.79 1.55 -0.11
N ILE A 284 10.82 2.38 -0.33
CA ILE A 284 10.80 3.81 0.01
C ILE A 284 10.24 4.56 -1.19
N ARG A 285 9.24 5.45 -0.98
CA ARG A 285 8.54 6.14 -2.07
C ARG A 285 8.42 7.66 -1.85
#